data_ddeb1d569b6febd43cebf0b7fba35904
#
_entry.id   ddeb1d569b6febd43cebf0b7fba35904
#
_cell.length_a   1.000
_cell.length_b   1.000
_cell.length_c   1.000
_cell.angle_alpha   90.00
_cell.angle_beta   90.00
_cell.angle_gamma   90.00
#
_symmetry.space_group_name_H-M   'P 1'
#
loop_
_entity.id
_entity.type
_entity.pdbx_description
1 polymer ?
#
loop_
_entity_poly.entity_id
_entity_poly.type
_entity_poly.pdbx_seq_one_letter_code
_entity_poly.pdbx_strand_id
1 'polypeptide(L)'
;MMLQGQPSNLVPFIVALAIGLTSCAAPDSPDSESATSTSYAPQNRPDVRGVNGAVSAGHPLAAQAGLAVLQDGGTATDAIIAMAGVLAVVRPHMNGVGGDAFGIFFNGATGNVTALNGSGRSGALATPEFFKNQNLSEIPGTGALSVSVPGAVAAWLDAHERFGSKPFSQLLEPAIGYATNGFPVSKRLAQDFESQGRALNEPGKQLYLPGGNAPLIGTLLKNEALGTTLQRIANEGREGFYTGEVAKRLAGFIEELGGHLRVEDFAAHSSTWVSPLRGDYLNHSFLVMPPNTQGVAQLSYMEMAKAHSIKSLGHNTASYLHTMIELKKLAFADRDRWVADPDKAHVPIDRLLNPEYLLDRSALVDANRAAEQVEPGFGSKSSGTDNGSADDSGDTVYLTAVDQFGNAVSWIQSNFAGFGSGLLNSETGVLLHNRGSLYTLEDGHPNQVAPGKRPYHTLTPMMALNNGGLAFTIGTPGGDSQTQSLLQIVHNLLVFGMSPQEAIEAPRFRSSGGLSVSLEDRVPFSVQASLTGLGHDLQIIQGWTATFGGAQMIYVDPDTGTLTAAADPRREAYALAY
;
A
#
# COMPACT_ATOMS: atom_id res chain seq x y z
N MET A 1 56.22 -55.24 0.40
CA MET A 1 57.40 -54.92 -0.40
C MET A 1 57.45 -53.40 -0.43
N MET A 2 58.09 -52.76 0.56
CA MET A 2 59.45 -52.16 0.51
C MET A 2 59.59 -51.26 -0.73
N LEU A 3 59.94 -50.00 -0.65
CA LEU A 3 60.89 -49.17 0.13
C LEU A 3 60.49 -47.68 -0.06
N GLN A 4 60.37 -46.84 0.90
CA GLN A 4 61.36 -45.95 1.52
C GLN A 4 62.06 -44.97 0.54
N GLY A 5 62.05 -43.66 0.93
CA GLY A 5 62.93 -42.64 0.48
C GLY A 5 62.50 -41.22 0.82
N GLN A 6 62.82 -40.73 2.00
CA GLN A 6 62.96 -39.30 2.36
C GLN A 6 64.44 -38.90 2.25
N PRO A 7 64.85 -37.64 2.61
CA PRO A 7 64.48 -36.27 2.25
C PRO A 7 65.71 -35.42 1.80
N SER A 8 65.53 -34.15 1.45
CA SER A 8 66.59 -33.16 1.70
C SER A 8 66.12 -31.71 1.72
N ASN A 9 66.43 -31.06 2.81
CA ASN A 9 66.38 -29.65 3.13
C ASN A 9 67.21 -28.79 2.20
N LEU A 10 66.81 -27.52 2.02
CA LEU A 10 67.74 -26.37 2.02
C LEU A 10 66.99 -25.04 2.21
N VAL A 11 67.40 -24.28 3.18
CA VAL A 11 67.02 -22.95 3.71
C VAL A 11 68.13 -21.97 3.23
N PRO A 12 68.07 -20.66 3.52
CA PRO A 12 67.54 -19.52 2.77
C PRO A 12 68.67 -18.57 2.29
N PHE A 13 68.31 -17.56 1.52
CA PHE A 13 69.14 -16.36 1.40
C PHE A 13 68.29 -15.09 1.46
N ILE A 14 68.54 -14.31 2.52
CA ILE A 14 68.11 -12.93 2.73
C ILE A 14 69.10 -12.03 2.00
N VAL A 15 68.59 -11.12 1.16
CA VAL A 15 69.38 -9.92 0.76
C VAL A 15 68.53 -8.69 1.00
N ALA A 16 68.91 -7.93 2.00
CA ALA A 16 68.42 -6.57 2.27
C ALA A 16 69.18 -5.56 1.40
N LEU A 17 68.45 -4.75 0.65
CA LEU A 17 68.98 -3.57 0.02
C LEU A 17 68.20 -2.35 0.49
N ALA A 18 68.83 -1.53 1.31
CA ALA A 18 68.35 -0.21 1.73
C ALA A 18 68.78 0.84 0.68
N ILE A 19 67.80 1.59 0.15
CA ILE A 19 68.12 2.85 -0.59
C ILE A 19 67.18 3.93 -0.01
N GLY A 20 67.85 5.04 0.28
CA GLY A 20 67.43 6.16 1.08
C GLY A 20 66.29 7.02 0.49
N LEU A 21 65.62 7.63 1.42
CA LEU A 21 64.58 8.63 1.27
C LEU A 21 65.18 10.01 0.93
N THR A 22 64.63 10.63 -0.11
CA THR A 22 64.56 12.09 -0.19
C THR A 22 63.15 12.54 -0.27
N SER A 23 62.71 13.22 0.78
CA SER A 23 61.41 13.86 0.93
C SER A 23 61.31 15.07 0.01
N CYS A 24 60.26 15.10 -0.83
CA CYS A 24 59.71 16.34 -1.38
C CYS A 24 58.29 16.47 -0.90
N ALA A 25 58.04 17.42 0.00
CA ALA A 25 56.70 17.81 0.41
C ALA A 25 56.01 18.56 -0.73
N ALA A 26 54.84 18.11 -1.13
CA ALA A 26 53.90 18.84 -1.96
C ALA A 26 52.80 19.46 -1.04
N PRO A 27 52.24 20.63 -1.40
CA PRO A 27 51.36 21.37 -0.51
C PRO A 27 49.98 20.70 -0.38
N ASP A 28 49.44 20.81 0.82
CA ASP A 28 48.11 20.35 1.22
C ASP A 28 46.99 20.89 0.31
N SER A 29 46.26 20.00 -0.32
CA SER A 29 44.95 20.28 -0.91
C SER A 29 43.89 20.27 0.21
N PRO A 30 42.90 21.17 0.22
CA PRO A 30 41.90 21.19 1.27
C PRO A 30 41.08 19.93 1.20
N ASP A 31 40.88 19.34 2.36
CA ASP A 31 40.06 18.16 2.60
C ASP A 31 38.71 18.25 1.90
N SER A 32 38.48 17.38 0.91
CA SER A 32 37.16 17.00 0.50
C SER A 32 36.59 16.15 1.65
N GLU A 33 35.75 16.74 2.46
CA GLU A 33 34.86 15.96 3.33
C GLU A 33 34.17 14.90 2.48
N SER A 34 34.63 13.67 2.57
CA SER A 34 33.93 12.52 2.06
C SER A 34 32.60 12.44 2.81
N ALA A 35 31.50 12.78 2.12
CA ALA A 35 30.19 12.44 2.58
C ALA A 35 30.21 10.95 2.96
N THR A 36 30.15 10.67 4.25
CA THR A 36 30.06 9.30 4.76
C THR A 36 28.81 8.68 4.18
N SER A 37 28.97 7.87 3.15
CA SER A 37 27.90 7.00 2.68
C SER A 37 27.60 6.06 3.83
N THR A 38 26.45 6.28 4.49
CA THR A 38 25.92 5.29 5.42
C THR A 38 25.66 4.03 4.61
N SER A 39 26.51 3.02 4.77
CA SER A 39 26.32 1.74 4.10
C SER A 39 25.11 1.06 4.75
N TYR A 40 23.97 1.13 4.07
CA TYR A 40 22.81 0.32 4.42
C TYR A 40 23.09 -1.14 4.10
N ALA A 41 22.40 -2.04 4.83
CA ALA A 41 22.46 -3.45 4.52
C ALA A 41 22.23 -3.67 3.02
N PRO A 42 23.02 -4.52 2.37
CA PRO A 42 22.88 -4.75 0.95
C PRO A 42 21.47 -5.25 0.60
N GLN A 43 21.03 -4.92 -0.61
CA GLN A 43 19.80 -5.40 -1.22
C GLN A 43 19.66 -6.92 -1.03
N ASN A 44 18.49 -7.39 -0.52
CA ASN A 44 18.25 -8.82 -0.29
C ASN A 44 17.71 -9.54 -1.52
N ARG A 45 17.03 -8.83 -2.42
CA ARG A 45 16.43 -9.36 -3.64
C ARG A 45 17.01 -8.66 -4.86
N PRO A 46 17.26 -9.38 -5.96
CA PRO A 46 17.67 -8.74 -7.21
C PRO A 46 16.52 -7.92 -7.81
N ASP A 47 16.87 -6.89 -8.58
CA ASP A 47 15.93 -6.28 -9.53
C ASP A 47 15.47 -7.33 -10.55
N VAL A 48 14.18 -7.35 -10.85
CA VAL A 48 13.60 -8.26 -11.86
C VAL A 48 13.36 -7.48 -13.13
N ARG A 49 14.04 -7.85 -14.22
CA ARG A 49 13.99 -7.10 -15.49
C ARG A 49 13.36 -7.90 -16.61
N GLY A 50 12.59 -7.22 -17.48
CA GLY A 50 11.98 -7.75 -18.67
C GLY A 50 11.75 -6.67 -19.72
N VAL A 51 11.37 -7.07 -20.94
CA VAL A 51 11.15 -6.16 -22.07
C VAL A 51 9.73 -6.23 -22.63
N ASN A 52 9.02 -7.34 -22.37
CA ASN A 52 7.68 -7.57 -22.92
C ASN A 52 6.55 -7.36 -21.91
N GLY A 53 6.87 -7.46 -20.62
CA GLY A 53 5.88 -7.25 -19.56
C GLY A 53 6.43 -7.51 -18.19
N ALA A 54 5.78 -6.94 -17.18
CA ALA A 54 6.15 -7.08 -15.79
C ALA A 54 4.94 -7.03 -14.88
N VAL A 55 5.00 -7.75 -13.77
CA VAL A 55 4.00 -7.73 -12.69
C VAL A 55 4.70 -7.66 -11.33
N SER A 56 4.06 -7.03 -10.37
CA SER A 56 4.46 -7.13 -8.96
C SER A 56 3.21 -7.17 -8.08
N ALA A 57 3.15 -8.14 -7.15
CA ALA A 57 1.97 -8.41 -6.33
C ALA A 57 2.35 -8.89 -4.93
N GLY A 58 1.41 -8.75 -3.98
CA GLY A 58 1.58 -9.08 -2.58
C GLY A 58 1.72 -10.57 -2.24
N HIS A 59 1.76 -11.47 -3.25
CA HIS A 59 1.94 -12.92 -3.05
C HIS A 59 2.48 -13.59 -4.33
N PRO A 60 3.38 -14.61 -4.24
CA PRO A 60 3.98 -15.25 -5.42
C PRO A 60 2.95 -15.92 -6.34
N LEU A 61 1.91 -16.56 -5.79
CA LEU A 61 0.84 -17.18 -6.60
C LEU A 61 0.06 -16.15 -7.43
N ALA A 62 -0.12 -14.95 -6.91
CA ALA A 62 -0.76 -13.86 -7.64
C ALA A 62 0.16 -13.33 -8.75
N ALA A 63 1.42 -13.06 -8.44
CA ALA A 63 2.39 -12.61 -9.45
C ALA A 63 2.51 -13.62 -10.61
N GLN A 64 2.50 -14.93 -10.29
CA GLN A 64 2.51 -16.01 -11.29
C GLN A 64 1.26 -15.96 -12.18
N ALA A 65 0.06 -15.79 -11.61
CA ALA A 65 -1.17 -15.70 -12.37
C ALA A 65 -1.17 -14.50 -13.33
N GLY A 66 -0.73 -13.32 -12.85
CA GLY A 66 -0.61 -12.12 -13.68
C GLY A 66 0.40 -12.28 -14.82
N LEU A 67 1.57 -12.85 -14.52
CA LEU A 67 2.59 -13.10 -15.55
C LEU A 67 2.07 -14.07 -16.64
N ALA A 68 1.38 -15.14 -16.26
CA ALA A 68 0.81 -16.09 -17.20
C ALA A 68 -0.19 -15.42 -18.14
N VAL A 69 -1.02 -14.50 -17.64
CA VAL A 69 -1.97 -13.72 -18.44
C VAL A 69 -1.22 -12.83 -19.45
N LEU A 70 -0.16 -12.12 -19.01
CA LEU A 70 0.64 -11.27 -19.92
C LEU A 70 1.33 -12.11 -20.99
N GLN A 71 1.90 -13.26 -20.64
CA GLN A 71 2.55 -14.18 -21.61
C GLN A 71 1.57 -14.79 -22.60
N ASP A 72 0.30 -14.95 -22.20
CA ASP A 72 -0.80 -15.35 -23.12
C ASP A 72 -1.36 -14.17 -23.94
N GLY A 73 -0.70 -13.01 -23.92
CA GLY A 73 -1.06 -11.84 -24.72
C GLY A 73 -2.22 -11.01 -24.12
N GLY A 74 -2.54 -11.19 -22.85
CA GLY A 74 -3.49 -10.35 -22.11
C GLY A 74 -2.94 -8.95 -21.84
N THR A 75 -3.83 -8.01 -21.51
CA THR A 75 -3.48 -6.63 -21.14
C THR A 75 -3.00 -6.55 -19.70
N ALA A 76 -2.40 -5.41 -19.32
CA ALA A 76 -2.07 -5.12 -17.92
C ALA A 76 -3.32 -5.20 -17.01
N THR A 77 -4.49 -4.81 -17.52
CA THR A 77 -5.76 -4.92 -16.79
C THR A 77 -6.19 -6.37 -16.59
N ASP A 78 -6.06 -7.22 -17.60
CA ASP A 78 -6.33 -8.66 -17.45
C ASP A 78 -5.43 -9.28 -16.37
N ALA A 79 -4.14 -8.95 -16.39
CA ALA A 79 -3.18 -9.41 -15.39
C ALA A 79 -3.55 -8.94 -13.98
N ILE A 80 -3.98 -7.68 -13.81
CA ILE A 80 -4.45 -7.14 -12.52
C ILE A 80 -5.66 -7.93 -12.01
N ILE A 81 -6.64 -8.22 -12.85
CA ILE A 81 -7.85 -8.95 -12.43
C ILE A 81 -7.49 -10.37 -11.96
N ALA A 82 -6.64 -11.07 -12.71
CA ALA A 82 -6.18 -12.41 -12.31
C ALA A 82 -5.41 -12.35 -10.98
N MET A 83 -4.50 -11.39 -10.80
CA MET A 83 -3.78 -11.18 -9.55
C MET A 83 -4.71 -10.82 -8.39
N ALA A 84 -5.65 -9.91 -8.61
CA ALA A 84 -6.62 -9.45 -7.61
C ALA A 84 -7.53 -10.60 -7.13
N GLY A 85 -8.02 -11.42 -8.06
CA GLY A 85 -8.78 -12.63 -7.74
C GLY A 85 -7.99 -13.62 -6.90
N VAL A 86 -6.74 -13.91 -7.28
CA VAL A 86 -5.87 -14.81 -6.50
C VAL A 86 -5.59 -14.22 -5.11
N LEU A 87 -5.26 -12.93 -5.00
CA LEU A 87 -5.01 -12.28 -3.71
C LEU A 87 -6.24 -12.32 -2.79
N ALA A 88 -7.46 -12.22 -3.33
CA ALA A 88 -8.69 -12.35 -2.55
C ALA A 88 -8.81 -13.71 -1.85
N VAL A 89 -8.16 -14.73 -2.38
CA VAL A 89 -8.13 -16.10 -1.81
C VAL A 89 -6.93 -16.32 -0.91
N VAL A 90 -5.71 -15.96 -1.39
CA VAL A 90 -4.46 -16.32 -0.71
C VAL A 90 -4.01 -15.31 0.35
N ARG A 91 -4.65 -14.12 0.40
CA ARG A 91 -4.42 -13.08 1.42
C ARG A 91 -5.76 -12.57 1.98
N PRO A 92 -6.63 -13.46 2.49
CA PRO A 92 -8.02 -13.13 2.83
C PRO A 92 -8.14 -12.11 3.96
N HIS A 93 -7.16 -12.03 4.88
CA HIS A 93 -7.14 -11.05 5.97
C HIS A 93 -6.92 -9.61 5.46
N MET A 94 -6.32 -9.42 4.28
CA MET A 94 -5.95 -8.10 3.77
C MET A 94 -6.95 -7.53 2.78
N ASN A 95 -7.59 -8.39 1.99
CA ASN A 95 -8.45 -8.01 0.87
C ASN A 95 -9.43 -9.13 0.50
N GLY A 96 -10.36 -8.84 -0.40
CA GLY A 96 -11.30 -9.84 -0.89
C GLY A 96 -12.40 -9.25 -1.76
N VAL A 97 -13.31 -10.12 -2.23
CA VAL A 97 -14.53 -9.70 -2.94
C VAL A 97 -15.48 -8.90 -2.03
N GLY A 98 -15.33 -9.02 -0.71
CA GLY A 98 -16.05 -8.23 0.29
C GLY A 98 -15.37 -6.90 0.65
N GLY A 99 -14.34 -6.47 -0.10
CA GLY A 99 -13.56 -5.25 0.09
C GLY A 99 -13.81 -4.17 -0.95
N ASP A 100 -12.89 -3.18 -0.99
CA ASP A 100 -12.89 -2.07 -1.95
C ASP A 100 -11.64 -2.12 -2.83
N ALA A 101 -11.70 -1.43 -3.99
CA ALA A 101 -10.56 -1.33 -4.89
C ALA A 101 -10.47 0.03 -5.60
N PHE A 102 -9.24 0.44 -5.97
CA PHE A 102 -8.96 1.61 -6.78
C PHE A 102 -7.88 1.29 -7.80
N GLY A 103 -7.96 1.91 -8.98
CA GLY A 103 -6.97 1.73 -10.03
C GLY A 103 -6.65 3.00 -10.78
N ILE A 104 -5.38 3.18 -11.17
CA ILE A 104 -4.92 4.19 -12.13
C ILE A 104 -4.40 3.45 -13.36
N PHE A 105 -4.88 3.85 -14.52
CA PHE A 105 -4.64 3.19 -15.80
C PHE A 105 -3.94 4.14 -16.75
N PHE A 106 -2.80 3.73 -17.29
CA PHE A 106 -2.05 4.42 -18.33
C PHE A 106 -2.21 3.67 -19.66
N ASN A 107 -2.57 4.38 -20.71
CA ASN A 107 -2.63 3.83 -22.05
C ASN A 107 -1.32 4.12 -22.79
N GLY A 108 -0.55 3.07 -23.12
CA GLY A 108 0.76 3.21 -23.74
C GLY A 108 0.73 3.84 -25.13
N ALA A 109 -0.34 3.63 -25.90
CA ALA A 109 -0.46 4.17 -27.25
C ALA A 109 -0.79 5.67 -27.28
N THR A 110 -1.55 6.18 -26.30
CA THR A 110 -2.05 7.55 -26.30
C THR A 110 -1.45 8.44 -25.23
N GLY A 111 -0.80 7.87 -24.19
CA GLY A 111 -0.34 8.56 -23.00
C GLY A 111 -1.47 9.00 -22.04
N ASN A 112 -2.71 8.65 -22.35
CA ASN A 112 -3.86 9.03 -21.52
C ASN A 112 -3.87 8.26 -20.20
N VAL A 113 -4.23 8.98 -19.13
CA VAL A 113 -4.43 8.39 -17.81
C VAL A 113 -5.85 8.58 -17.35
N THR A 114 -6.44 7.53 -16.78
CA THR A 114 -7.74 7.55 -16.11
C THR A 114 -7.67 6.78 -14.82
N ALA A 115 -8.62 7.01 -13.91
CA ALA A 115 -8.66 6.32 -12.63
C ALA A 115 -10.06 5.80 -12.32
N LEU A 116 -10.12 4.71 -11.56
CA LEU A 116 -11.35 4.05 -11.14
C LEU A 116 -11.48 4.07 -9.62
N ASN A 117 -12.58 4.64 -9.13
CA ASN A 117 -12.97 4.63 -7.73
C ASN A 117 -14.03 3.55 -7.51
N GLY A 118 -13.61 2.41 -6.96
CA GLY A 118 -14.47 1.30 -6.57
C GLY A 118 -14.76 1.27 -5.07
N SER A 119 -14.72 2.41 -4.37
CA SER A 119 -15.13 2.50 -2.97
C SER A 119 -16.63 2.28 -2.84
N GLY A 120 -17.01 1.41 -1.92
CA GLY A 120 -18.41 1.19 -1.59
C GLY A 120 -19.04 2.37 -0.85
N ARG A 121 -20.37 2.42 -0.88
CA ARG A 121 -21.14 3.44 -0.18
C ARG A 121 -21.81 2.86 1.06
N SER A 122 -22.11 3.71 2.03
CA SER A 122 -23.02 3.40 3.14
C SER A 122 -24.41 3.07 2.63
N GLY A 123 -25.17 2.27 3.37
CA GLY A 123 -26.56 1.97 3.05
C GLY A 123 -27.50 3.16 3.24
N ALA A 124 -28.70 3.02 2.69
CA ALA A 124 -29.75 4.05 2.79
C ALA A 124 -30.17 4.35 4.25
N LEU A 125 -29.97 3.40 5.16
CA LEU A 125 -30.27 3.56 6.59
C LEU A 125 -29.14 4.21 7.39
N ALA A 126 -27.96 4.44 6.82
CA ALA A 126 -26.78 4.94 7.54
C ALA A 126 -26.85 6.45 7.81
N THR A 127 -27.81 6.88 8.62
CA THR A 127 -27.89 8.26 9.11
C THR A 127 -27.10 8.42 10.43
N PRO A 128 -26.64 9.61 10.80
CA PRO A 128 -26.04 9.83 12.12
C PRO A 128 -26.94 9.36 13.27
N GLU A 129 -28.26 9.56 13.15
CA GLU A 129 -29.27 9.16 14.15
C GLU A 129 -29.33 7.64 14.29
N PHE A 130 -29.18 6.87 13.19
CA PHE A 130 -29.14 5.41 13.25
C PHE A 130 -28.08 4.89 14.21
N PHE A 131 -26.89 5.50 14.22
CA PHE A 131 -25.79 5.13 15.11
C PHE A 131 -25.98 5.74 16.52
N LYS A 132 -26.37 7.01 16.61
CA LYS A 132 -26.61 7.70 17.91
C LYS A 132 -27.72 7.01 18.72
N ASN A 133 -28.76 6.50 18.08
CA ASN A 133 -29.83 5.75 18.72
C ASN A 133 -29.36 4.40 19.31
N GLN A 134 -28.20 3.90 18.92
CA GLN A 134 -27.53 2.74 19.49
C GLN A 134 -26.54 3.12 20.59
N ASN A 135 -26.56 4.39 21.08
CA ASN A 135 -25.65 4.98 22.08
C ASN A 135 -24.18 4.96 21.65
N LEU A 136 -23.92 5.08 20.34
CA LEU A 136 -22.58 5.15 19.80
C LEU A 136 -22.11 6.60 19.68
N SER A 137 -20.89 6.87 20.14
CA SER A 137 -20.15 8.12 19.90
C SER A 137 -19.24 8.04 18.67
N GLU A 138 -18.90 6.83 18.24
CA GLU A 138 -18.09 6.52 17.05
C GLU A 138 -18.60 5.24 16.38
N ILE A 139 -18.27 5.03 15.11
CA ILE A 139 -18.60 3.79 14.42
C ILE A 139 -17.61 2.71 14.84
N PRO A 140 -18.08 1.53 15.27
CA PRO A 140 -17.19 0.45 15.73
C PRO A 140 -16.19 0.02 14.65
N GLY A 141 -14.97 -0.34 15.07
CA GLY A 141 -13.93 -0.86 14.18
C GLY A 141 -14.23 -2.26 13.61
N THR A 142 -15.20 -3.01 14.19
CA THR A 142 -15.59 -4.37 13.78
C THR A 142 -17.11 -4.53 13.80
N GLY A 143 -17.59 -5.64 13.22
CA GLY A 143 -19.02 -5.96 13.18
C GLY A 143 -19.78 -5.29 12.04
N ALA A 144 -21.10 -5.52 12.00
CA ALA A 144 -21.96 -5.16 10.86
C ALA A 144 -22.11 -3.65 10.64
N LEU A 145 -21.94 -2.85 11.69
CA LEU A 145 -22.05 -1.39 11.63
C LEU A 145 -20.88 -0.72 10.88
N SER A 146 -19.74 -1.40 10.81
CA SER A 146 -18.54 -0.90 10.11
C SER A 146 -18.52 -1.25 8.61
N VAL A 147 -19.48 -2.02 8.12
CA VAL A 147 -19.50 -2.49 6.73
C VAL A 147 -20.17 -1.45 5.82
N SER A 148 -19.51 -1.04 4.74
CA SER A 148 -20.16 -0.41 3.58
C SER A 148 -20.33 -1.41 2.45
N VAL A 149 -21.01 -1.07 1.37
CA VAL A 149 -21.22 -1.99 0.25
C VAL A 149 -19.86 -2.40 -0.32
N PRO A 150 -19.55 -3.71 -0.47
CA PRO A 150 -18.30 -4.15 -1.09
C PRO A 150 -18.16 -3.65 -2.53
N GLY A 151 -17.07 -2.94 -2.85
CA GLY A 151 -16.91 -2.33 -4.17
C GLY A 151 -15.90 -3.03 -5.10
N ALA A 152 -15.09 -3.97 -4.59
CA ALA A 152 -13.99 -4.57 -5.34
C ALA A 152 -14.44 -5.30 -6.61
N VAL A 153 -15.54 -6.08 -6.54
CA VAL A 153 -16.06 -6.85 -7.70
C VAL A 153 -16.55 -5.92 -8.80
N ALA A 154 -17.24 -4.83 -8.46
CA ALA A 154 -17.65 -3.83 -9.44
C ALA A 154 -16.45 -3.20 -10.14
N ALA A 155 -15.40 -2.88 -9.37
CA ALA A 155 -14.17 -2.33 -9.93
C ALA A 155 -13.47 -3.29 -10.89
N TRP A 156 -13.44 -4.60 -10.60
CA TRP A 156 -12.89 -5.61 -11.52
C TRP A 156 -13.66 -5.64 -12.83
N LEU A 157 -14.98 -5.67 -12.76
CA LEU A 157 -15.85 -5.74 -13.94
C LEU A 157 -15.77 -4.47 -14.78
N ASP A 158 -15.83 -3.29 -14.16
CA ASP A 158 -15.77 -2.01 -14.86
C ASP A 158 -14.38 -1.79 -15.51
N ALA A 159 -13.30 -2.23 -14.85
CA ALA A 159 -11.96 -2.20 -15.43
C ALA A 159 -11.83 -3.17 -16.62
N HIS A 160 -12.36 -4.38 -16.47
CA HIS A 160 -12.37 -5.39 -17.54
C HIS A 160 -13.17 -4.93 -18.75
N GLU A 161 -14.37 -4.41 -18.56
CA GLU A 161 -15.24 -3.92 -19.64
C GLU A 161 -14.52 -2.87 -20.49
N ARG A 162 -13.71 -2.01 -19.86
CA ARG A 162 -13.06 -0.89 -20.54
C ARG A 162 -11.70 -1.25 -21.14
N PHE A 163 -10.92 -2.11 -20.49
CA PHE A 163 -9.51 -2.34 -20.83
C PHE A 163 -9.10 -3.82 -20.91
N GLY A 164 -9.99 -4.75 -20.62
CA GLY A 164 -9.76 -6.18 -20.72
C GLY A 164 -9.77 -6.66 -22.16
N SER A 165 -9.11 -7.75 -22.42
CA SER A 165 -9.05 -8.43 -23.73
C SER A 165 -9.32 -9.93 -23.64
N LYS A 166 -9.06 -10.54 -22.49
CA LYS A 166 -9.32 -11.97 -22.25
C LYS A 166 -10.72 -12.18 -21.67
N PRO A 167 -11.33 -13.34 -21.83
CA PRO A 167 -12.60 -13.65 -21.16
C PRO A 167 -12.47 -13.50 -19.64
N PHE A 168 -13.37 -12.76 -19.02
CA PHE A 168 -13.33 -12.49 -17.57
C PHE A 168 -13.32 -13.78 -16.73
N SER A 169 -14.07 -14.80 -17.16
CA SER A 169 -14.10 -16.11 -16.51
C SER A 169 -12.72 -16.79 -16.50
N GLN A 170 -11.94 -16.68 -17.57
CA GLN A 170 -10.59 -17.22 -17.65
C GLN A 170 -9.65 -16.55 -16.64
N LEU A 171 -9.79 -15.24 -16.42
CA LEU A 171 -8.96 -14.49 -15.49
C LEU A 171 -9.18 -14.92 -14.02
N LEU A 172 -10.38 -15.41 -13.69
CA LEU A 172 -10.71 -15.88 -12.33
C LEU A 172 -10.42 -17.38 -12.11
N GLU A 173 -10.12 -18.17 -13.14
CA GLU A 173 -9.84 -19.61 -13.00
C GLU A 173 -8.77 -19.94 -11.95
N PRO A 174 -7.61 -19.23 -11.88
CA PRO A 174 -6.61 -19.51 -10.85
C PRO A 174 -7.15 -19.28 -9.43
N ALA A 175 -7.91 -18.19 -9.22
CA ALA A 175 -8.50 -17.86 -7.93
C ALA A 175 -9.53 -18.92 -7.50
N ILE A 176 -10.42 -19.32 -8.41
CA ILE A 176 -11.40 -20.39 -8.20
C ILE A 176 -10.68 -21.70 -7.85
N GLY A 177 -9.61 -22.03 -8.59
CA GLY A 177 -8.80 -23.20 -8.33
C GLY A 177 -8.18 -23.22 -6.92
N TYR A 178 -7.58 -22.11 -6.48
CA TYR A 178 -7.02 -22.00 -5.13
C TYR A 178 -8.09 -22.02 -4.04
N ALA A 179 -9.24 -21.40 -4.26
CA ALA A 179 -10.33 -21.43 -3.29
C ALA A 179 -10.92 -22.85 -3.10
N THR A 180 -11.09 -23.58 -4.19
CA THR A 180 -11.72 -24.91 -4.20
C THR A 180 -10.76 -26.03 -3.84
N ASN A 181 -9.55 -26.05 -4.43
CA ASN A 181 -8.59 -27.13 -4.25
C ASN A 181 -7.61 -26.85 -3.11
N GLY A 182 -7.51 -25.60 -2.67
CA GLY A 182 -6.63 -25.14 -1.61
C GLY A 182 -5.29 -24.60 -2.11
N PHE A 183 -4.66 -23.81 -1.25
CA PHE A 183 -3.31 -23.28 -1.43
C PHE A 183 -2.51 -23.49 -0.14
N PRO A 184 -1.17 -23.63 -0.20
CA PRO A 184 -0.36 -23.87 0.99
C PRO A 184 -0.26 -22.61 1.86
N VAL A 185 -0.54 -22.75 3.15
CA VAL A 185 -0.34 -21.68 4.14
C VAL A 185 1.15 -21.39 4.28
N SER A 186 1.53 -20.14 4.08
CA SER A 186 2.90 -19.67 4.27
C SER A 186 3.20 -19.35 5.74
N LYS A 187 4.48 -19.18 6.07
CA LYS A 187 4.90 -18.74 7.41
C LYS A 187 4.29 -17.40 7.77
N ARG A 188 4.30 -16.45 6.83
CA ARG A 188 3.78 -15.11 7.06
C ARG A 188 2.27 -15.13 7.25
N LEU A 189 1.54 -15.88 6.43
CA LEU A 189 0.09 -15.99 6.53
C LEU A 189 -0.33 -16.60 7.88
N ALA A 190 0.37 -17.64 8.36
CA ALA A 190 0.11 -18.21 9.68
C ALA A 190 0.30 -17.18 10.79
N GLN A 191 1.37 -16.38 10.73
CA GLN A 191 1.63 -15.31 11.70
C GLN A 191 0.55 -14.22 11.66
N ASP A 192 0.12 -13.80 10.46
CA ASP A 192 -0.94 -12.81 10.29
C ASP A 192 -2.28 -13.33 10.85
N PHE A 193 -2.63 -14.61 10.61
CA PHE A 193 -3.83 -15.23 11.18
C PHE A 193 -3.78 -15.27 12.71
N GLU A 194 -2.66 -15.68 13.30
CA GLU A 194 -2.48 -15.74 14.75
C GLU A 194 -2.63 -14.34 15.40
N SER A 195 -2.05 -13.32 14.79
CA SER A 195 -2.06 -11.96 15.36
C SER A 195 -3.39 -11.24 15.16
N GLN A 196 -4.07 -11.45 14.03
CA GLN A 196 -5.23 -10.64 13.60
C GLN A 196 -6.58 -11.38 13.69
N GLY A 197 -6.58 -12.71 13.74
CA GLY A 197 -7.81 -13.51 13.66
C GLY A 197 -8.72 -13.49 14.88
N ARG A 198 -8.36 -12.79 15.95
CA ARG A 198 -9.15 -12.76 17.20
C ARG A 198 -10.52 -12.12 17.04
N ALA A 199 -10.65 -11.14 16.15
CA ALA A 199 -11.91 -10.42 15.87
C ALA A 199 -12.88 -11.20 14.98
N LEU A 200 -12.47 -12.35 14.41
CA LEU A 200 -13.32 -13.16 13.53
C LEU A 200 -14.54 -13.70 14.28
N ASN A 201 -15.69 -13.72 13.58
CA ASN A 201 -16.86 -14.46 14.00
C ASN A 201 -16.59 -15.98 13.99
N GLU A 202 -17.51 -16.77 14.52
CA GLU A 202 -17.30 -18.22 14.65
C GLU A 202 -17.02 -18.92 13.29
N PRO A 203 -17.75 -18.66 12.18
CA PRO A 203 -17.40 -19.22 10.88
C PRO A 203 -15.99 -18.85 10.41
N GLY A 204 -15.56 -17.61 10.63
CA GLY A 204 -14.22 -17.14 10.31
C GLY A 204 -13.14 -17.85 11.13
N LYS A 205 -13.37 -18.06 12.44
CA LYS A 205 -12.45 -18.82 13.30
C LYS A 205 -12.34 -20.27 12.87
N GLN A 206 -13.47 -20.92 12.55
CA GLN A 206 -13.45 -22.31 12.08
C GLN A 206 -12.63 -22.47 10.80
N LEU A 207 -12.67 -21.49 9.90
CA LEU A 207 -11.94 -21.52 8.63
C LEU A 207 -10.46 -21.16 8.79
N TYR A 208 -10.15 -20.04 9.47
CA TYR A 208 -8.80 -19.47 9.50
C TYR A 208 -8.00 -19.79 10.77
N LEU A 209 -8.66 -20.16 11.86
CA LEU A 209 -8.08 -20.52 13.16
C LEU A 209 -8.67 -21.83 13.68
N PRO A 210 -8.60 -22.96 12.92
CA PRO A 210 -9.20 -24.22 13.33
C PRO A 210 -8.64 -24.68 14.68
N GLY A 211 -9.55 -24.94 15.63
CA GLY A 211 -9.15 -25.26 17.01
C GLY A 211 -8.54 -24.08 17.78
N GLY A 212 -8.73 -22.84 17.32
CA GLY A 212 -8.26 -21.61 17.96
C GLY A 212 -6.82 -21.22 17.62
N ASN A 213 -6.15 -21.92 16.70
CA ASN A 213 -4.76 -21.65 16.29
C ASN A 213 -4.65 -21.47 14.78
N ALA A 214 -3.63 -20.73 14.34
CA ALA A 214 -3.33 -20.64 12.91
C ALA A 214 -2.98 -22.03 12.33
N PRO A 215 -3.36 -22.32 11.06
CA PRO A 215 -2.99 -23.55 10.39
C PRO A 215 -1.47 -23.72 10.30
N LEU A 216 -1.00 -24.95 10.33
CA LEU A 216 0.42 -25.26 10.17
C LEU A 216 0.91 -24.83 8.77
N ILE A 217 2.17 -24.37 8.71
CA ILE A 217 2.82 -24.00 7.45
C ILE A 217 2.79 -25.19 6.49
N GLY A 218 2.38 -24.96 5.25
CA GLY A 218 2.22 -26.00 4.22
C GLY A 218 0.85 -26.70 4.23
N THR A 219 0.00 -26.48 5.23
CA THR A 219 -1.39 -26.95 5.21
C THR A 219 -2.13 -26.34 4.02
N LEU A 220 -2.94 -27.14 3.33
CA LEU A 220 -3.80 -26.62 2.26
C LEU A 220 -5.05 -25.96 2.88
N LEU A 221 -5.13 -24.65 2.74
CA LEU A 221 -6.30 -23.86 3.14
C LEU A 221 -7.27 -23.77 1.98
N LYS A 222 -8.53 -24.09 2.22
CA LYS A 222 -9.64 -24.03 1.24
C LYS A 222 -10.74 -23.11 1.76
N ASN A 223 -11.40 -22.42 0.82
CA ASN A 223 -12.67 -21.74 1.06
C ASN A 223 -13.60 -22.04 -0.12
N GLU A 224 -14.22 -23.22 -0.09
CA GLU A 224 -15.05 -23.73 -1.19
C GLU A 224 -16.28 -22.83 -1.44
N ALA A 225 -16.84 -22.24 -0.39
CA ALA A 225 -17.93 -21.28 -0.51
C ALA A 225 -17.51 -20.02 -1.30
N LEU A 226 -16.29 -19.51 -1.04
CA LEU A 226 -15.71 -18.41 -1.82
C LEU A 226 -15.45 -18.86 -3.26
N GLY A 227 -14.98 -20.09 -3.48
CA GLY A 227 -14.80 -20.67 -4.82
C GLY A 227 -16.12 -20.65 -5.61
N THR A 228 -17.23 -21.03 -4.97
CA THR A 228 -18.57 -20.96 -5.57
C THR A 228 -18.99 -19.52 -5.88
N THR A 229 -18.72 -18.58 -4.98
CA THR A 229 -19.01 -17.15 -5.20
C THR A 229 -18.18 -16.60 -6.36
N LEU A 230 -16.88 -16.89 -6.43
CA LEU A 230 -16.02 -16.50 -7.56
C LEU A 230 -16.48 -17.09 -8.88
N GLN A 231 -16.97 -18.35 -8.88
CA GLN A 231 -17.51 -18.97 -10.08
C GLN A 231 -18.78 -18.27 -10.56
N ARG A 232 -19.67 -17.83 -9.65
CA ARG A 232 -20.84 -17.01 -10.00
C ARG A 232 -20.44 -15.67 -10.59
N ILE A 233 -19.49 -14.97 -9.96
CA ILE A 233 -18.96 -13.71 -10.48
C ILE A 233 -18.37 -13.91 -11.88
N ALA A 234 -17.64 -15.00 -12.11
CA ALA A 234 -17.03 -15.32 -13.40
C ALA A 234 -18.07 -15.56 -14.51
N ASN A 235 -19.19 -16.20 -14.18
CA ASN A 235 -20.22 -16.59 -15.14
C ASN A 235 -21.30 -15.52 -15.35
N GLU A 236 -21.68 -14.81 -14.26
CA GLU A 236 -22.87 -13.94 -14.21
C GLU A 236 -22.46 -12.45 -14.07
N GLY A 237 -21.17 -12.17 -13.91
CA GLY A 237 -20.66 -10.80 -13.76
C GLY A 237 -21.27 -10.08 -12.56
N ARG A 238 -21.82 -8.88 -12.79
CA ARG A 238 -22.41 -8.03 -11.76
C ARG A 238 -23.60 -8.69 -11.06
N GLU A 239 -24.43 -9.44 -11.80
CA GLU A 239 -25.60 -10.13 -11.26
C GLU A 239 -25.19 -11.21 -10.25
N GLY A 240 -24.08 -11.89 -10.50
CA GLY A 240 -23.55 -12.93 -9.64
C GLY A 240 -23.13 -12.47 -8.24
N PHE A 241 -22.95 -11.15 -8.03
CA PHE A 241 -22.54 -10.60 -6.74
C PHE A 241 -23.51 -9.55 -6.17
N TYR A 242 -24.06 -8.62 -7.01
CA TYR A 242 -24.78 -7.44 -6.50
C TYR A 242 -26.30 -7.54 -6.52
N THR A 243 -26.91 -8.42 -7.31
CA THR A 243 -28.38 -8.53 -7.43
C THR A 243 -28.89 -9.95 -7.21
N GLY A 244 -28.02 -10.95 -7.30
CA GLY A 244 -28.35 -12.37 -7.17
C GLY A 244 -28.39 -12.88 -5.74
N GLU A 245 -28.19 -14.19 -5.61
CA GLU A 245 -28.22 -14.90 -4.33
C GLU A 245 -27.14 -14.44 -3.35
N VAL A 246 -25.93 -14.07 -3.84
CA VAL A 246 -24.83 -13.59 -3.00
C VAL A 246 -25.22 -12.28 -2.29
N ALA A 247 -25.79 -11.31 -3.03
CA ALA A 247 -26.27 -10.06 -2.43
C ALA A 247 -27.32 -10.29 -1.35
N LYS A 248 -28.30 -11.17 -1.62
CA LYS A 248 -29.36 -11.49 -0.65
C LYS A 248 -28.82 -12.09 0.64
N ARG A 249 -27.86 -13.03 0.52
CA ARG A 249 -27.25 -13.68 1.68
C ARG A 249 -26.38 -12.71 2.48
N LEU A 250 -25.59 -11.86 1.82
CA LEU A 250 -24.77 -10.88 2.50
C LEU A 250 -25.61 -9.79 3.17
N ALA A 251 -26.62 -9.25 2.48
CA ALA A 251 -27.51 -8.23 3.03
C ALA A 251 -28.32 -8.77 4.22
N GLY A 252 -28.92 -9.97 4.09
CA GLY A 252 -29.64 -10.62 5.19
C GLY A 252 -28.74 -10.88 6.40
N PHE A 253 -27.52 -11.37 6.19
CA PHE A 253 -26.54 -11.59 7.25
C PHE A 253 -26.16 -10.29 7.99
N ILE A 254 -25.95 -9.20 7.24
CA ILE A 254 -25.65 -7.89 7.83
C ILE A 254 -26.86 -7.35 8.61
N GLU A 255 -28.08 -7.51 8.07
CA GLU A 255 -29.34 -7.09 8.72
C GLU A 255 -29.60 -7.85 10.02
N GLU A 256 -29.42 -9.17 10.02
CA GLU A 256 -29.56 -10.02 11.22
C GLU A 256 -28.60 -9.59 12.35
N LEU A 257 -27.43 -9.06 12.00
CA LEU A 257 -26.44 -8.53 12.94
C LEU A 257 -26.66 -7.04 13.28
N GLY A 258 -27.78 -6.44 12.89
CA GLY A 258 -28.12 -5.05 13.20
C GLY A 258 -27.44 -4.01 12.32
N GLY A 259 -26.85 -4.40 11.21
CA GLY A 259 -26.22 -3.48 10.26
C GLY A 259 -27.22 -2.72 9.39
N HIS A 260 -26.71 -1.70 8.71
CA HIS A 260 -27.53 -0.74 7.94
C HIS A 260 -27.67 -1.06 6.45
N LEU A 261 -26.97 -2.08 5.92
CA LEU A 261 -27.05 -2.43 4.50
C LEU A 261 -28.25 -3.32 4.21
N ARG A 262 -28.87 -3.10 3.04
CA ARG A 262 -29.97 -3.90 2.49
C ARG A 262 -29.61 -4.34 1.06
N VAL A 263 -30.37 -5.28 0.50
CA VAL A 263 -30.09 -5.82 -0.85
C VAL A 263 -30.16 -4.73 -1.92
N GLU A 264 -30.98 -3.71 -1.73
CA GLU A 264 -31.11 -2.56 -2.63
C GLU A 264 -29.83 -1.72 -2.67
N ASP A 265 -29.11 -1.62 -1.54
CA ASP A 265 -27.83 -0.90 -1.47
C ASP A 265 -26.75 -1.61 -2.30
N PHE A 266 -26.74 -2.95 -2.28
CA PHE A 266 -25.87 -3.75 -3.15
C PHE A 266 -26.22 -3.54 -4.63
N ALA A 267 -27.52 -3.67 -4.97
CA ALA A 267 -28.00 -3.52 -6.35
C ALA A 267 -27.70 -2.12 -6.94
N ALA A 268 -27.74 -1.08 -6.10
CA ALA A 268 -27.47 0.30 -6.50
C ALA A 268 -25.96 0.63 -6.65
N HIS A 269 -25.06 -0.26 -6.24
CA HIS A 269 -23.64 0.03 -6.26
C HIS A 269 -23.05 0.07 -7.67
N SER A 270 -22.18 1.06 -7.91
CA SER A 270 -21.37 1.20 -9.12
C SER A 270 -20.05 1.89 -8.79
N SER A 271 -18.99 1.51 -9.50
CA SER A 271 -17.73 2.25 -9.48
C SER A 271 -17.86 3.56 -10.25
N THR A 272 -16.90 4.46 -10.08
CA THR A 272 -16.91 5.75 -10.78
C THR A 272 -15.55 5.97 -11.45
N TRP A 273 -15.56 6.21 -12.76
CA TRP A 273 -14.39 6.67 -13.48
C TRP A 273 -14.14 8.15 -13.15
N VAL A 274 -12.90 8.45 -12.77
CA VAL A 274 -12.49 9.79 -12.33
C VAL A 274 -11.18 10.19 -13.00
N SER A 275 -10.91 11.50 -13.05
CA SER A 275 -9.57 12.01 -13.40
C SER A 275 -8.67 11.92 -12.17
N PRO A 276 -7.45 11.36 -12.27
CA PRO A 276 -6.51 11.39 -11.17
C PRO A 276 -6.09 12.83 -10.84
N LEU A 277 -5.78 13.10 -9.57
CA LEU A 277 -5.08 14.34 -9.20
C LEU A 277 -3.65 14.27 -9.69
N ARG A 278 -3.11 15.42 -10.10
CA ARG A 278 -1.75 15.55 -10.62
C ARG A 278 -0.96 16.57 -9.81
N GLY A 279 0.29 16.25 -9.49
CA GLY A 279 1.27 17.15 -8.90
C GLY A 279 2.66 16.91 -9.50
N ASP A 280 3.42 17.96 -9.75
CA ASP A 280 4.77 17.84 -10.33
C ASP A 280 5.82 17.87 -9.20
N TYR A 281 6.72 16.89 -9.19
CA TYR A 281 7.79 16.75 -8.21
C TYR A 281 9.02 16.09 -8.83
N LEU A 282 10.23 16.60 -8.58
CA LEU A 282 11.51 16.04 -9.08
C LEU A 282 11.48 15.69 -10.58
N ASN A 283 10.99 16.62 -11.41
CA ASN A 283 10.84 16.48 -12.86
C ASN A 283 9.91 15.35 -13.33
N HIS A 284 9.05 14.86 -12.44
CA HIS A 284 8.02 13.87 -12.75
C HIS A 284 6.64 14.45 -12.43
N SER A 285 5.63 14.00 -13.18
CA SER A 285 4.23 14.24 -12.86
C SER A 285 3.66 13.03 -12.11
N PHE A 286 3.31 13.24 -10.85
CA PHE A 286 2.70 12.20 -10.00
C PHE A 286 1.19 12.25 -10.11
N LEU A 287 0.60 11.07 -10.26
CA LEU A 287 -0.82 10.86 -10.39
C LEU A 287 -1.30 9.99 -9.23
N VAL A 288 -2.33 10.47 -8.53
CA VAL A 288 -2.94 9.80 -7.38
C VAL A 288 -4.47 9.84 -7.49
N MET A 289 -5.15 9.00 -6.74
CA MET A 289 -6.61 9.04 -6.65
C MET A 289 -7.08 10.36 -6.02
N PRO A 290 -8.18 10.95 -6.52
CA PRO A 290 -8.83 12.09 -5.85
C PRO A 290 -9.51 11.64 -4.54
N PRO A 291 -10.03 12.57 -3.70
CA PRO A 291 -10.95 12.25 -2.63
C PRO A 291 -12.14 11.40 -3.14
N ASN A 292 -12.57 10.48 -2.38
CA ASN A 292 -12.53 10.21 -0.93
C ASN A 292 -11.22 9.57 -0.42
N THR A 293 -10.19 9.41 -1.27
CA THR A 293 -8.88 8.87 -0.83
C THR A 293 -7.95 9.96 -0.31
N GLN A 294 -6.88 9.54 0.37
CA GLN A 294 -5.84 10.45 0.87
C GLN A 294 -4.82 10.90 -0.20
N GLY A 295 -5.08 10.71 -1.49
CA GLY A 295 -4.16 11.12 -2.55
C GLY A 295 -3.79 12.60 -2.51
N VAL A 296 -4.74 13.47 -2.12
CA VAL A 296 -4.46 14.90 -1.93
C VAL A 296 -3.38 15.14 -0.88
N ALA A 297 -3.37 14.38 0.23
CA ALA A 297 -2.33 14.48 1.24
C ALA A 297 -0.97 14.01 0.72
N GLN A 298 -0.94 13.00 -0.15
CA GLN A 298 0.30 12.58 -0.82
C GLN A 298 0.92 13.72 -1.64
N LEU A 299 0.11 14.42 -2.44
CA LEU A 299 0.60 15.55 -3.25
C LEU A 299 0.97 16.76 -2.38
N SER A 300 0.19 17.09 -1.34
CA SER A 300 0.53 18.16 -0.38
C SER A 300 1.85 17.88 0.32
N TYR A 301 2.09 16.64 0.72
CA TYR A 301 3.34 16.21 1.34
C TYR A 301 4.54 16.37 0.39
N MET A 302 4.40 15.98 -0.87
CA MET A 302 5.40 16.16 -1.92
C MET A 302 5.67 17.65 -2.19
N GLU A 303 4.61 18.46 -2.30
CA GLU A 303 4.75 19.91 -2.57
C GLU A 303 5.49 20.63 -1.43
N MET A 304 5.12 20.35 -0.17
CA MET A 304 5.81 20.89 0.99
C MET A 304 7.29 20.48 1.04
N ALA A 305 7.61 19.26 0.60
CA ALA A 305 8.99 18.78 0.57
C ALA A 305 9.89 19.57 -0.43
N LYS A 306 9.32 20.25 -1.43
CA LYS A 306 10.09 21.11 -2.36
C LYS A 306 10.82 22.26 -1.67
N ALA A 307 10.28 22.76 -0.54
CA ALA A 307 10.89 23.84 0.22
C ALA A 307 12.18 23.42 0.94
N HIS A 308 12.46 22.13 0.99
CA HIS A 308 13.62 21.55 1.67
C HIS A 308 14.59 20.95 0.66
N SER A 309 15.88 21.19 0.85
CA SER A 309 16.95 20.63 0.02
C SER A 309 17.17 19.15 0.38
N ILE A 310 16.23 18.26 0.01
CA ILE A 310 16.20 16.85 0.43
C ILE A 310 17.54 16.14 0.23
N LYS A 311 18.20 16.35 -0.92
CA LYS A 311 19.53 15.77 -1.20
C LYS A 311 20.58 16.18 -0.17
N SER A 312 20.57 17.47 0.24
CA SER A 312 21.52 18.02 1.20
C SER A 312 21.25 17.57 2.64
N LEU A 313 20.01 17.19 2.96
CA LEU A 313 19.69 16.60 4.26
C LEU A 313 20.33 15.21 4.43
N GLY A 314 20.63 14.51 3.35
CA GLY A 314 21.24 13.18 3.34
C GLY A 314 20.24 12.05 3.60
N HIS A 315 20.52 10.87 3.04
CA HIS A 315 19.64 9.71 3.15
C HIS A 315 19.55 9.21 4.60
N ASN A 316 18.34 9.12 5.13
CA ASN A 316 18.03 8.61 6.47
C ASN A 316 18.87 9.22 7.61
N THR A 317 19.34 10.46 7.47
CA THR A 317 19.91 11.25 8.58
C THR A 317 18.79 11.71 9.53
N ALA A 318 19.16 12.16 10.72
CA ALA A 318 18.20 12.71 11.68
C ALA A 318 17.46 13.93 11.10
N SER A 319 18.18 14.83 10.40
CA SER A 319 17.59 16.01 9.76
C SER A 319 16.59 15.64 8.67
N TYR A 320 16.91 14.65 7.83
CA TYR A 320 15.99 14.17 6.81
C TYR A 320 14.73 13.54 7.43
N LEU A 321 14.90 12.59 8.34
CA LEU A 321 13.80 11.87 8.97
C LEU A 321 12.89 12.82 9.75
N HIS A 322 13.48 13.72 10.55
CA HIS A 322 12.72 14.74 11.28
C HIS A 322 11.90 15.63 10.33
N THR A 323 12.53 16.19 9.30
CA THR A 323 11.82 17.03 8.32
C THR A 323 10.65 16.28 7.69
N MET A 324 10.86 15.02 7.26
CA MET A 324 9.81 14.22 6.65
C MET A 324 8.68 13.90 7.62
N ILE A 325 8.97 13.60 8.89
CA ILE A 325 7.97 13.37 9.93
C ILE A 325 7.12 14.62 10.17
N GLU A 326 7.76 15.79 10.30
CA GLU A 326 7.03 17.04 10.57
C GLU A 326 6.15 17.47 9.38
N LEU A 327 6.65 17.37 8.15
CA LEU A 327 5.85 17.64 6.95
C LEU A 327 4.64 16.69 6.82
N LYS A 328 4.82 15.41 7.18
CA LYS A 328 3.71 14.45 7.23
C LYS A 328 2.61 14.91 8.20
N LYS A 329 2.97 15.36 9.40
CA LYS A 329 2.00 15.82 10.39
C LYS A 329 1.15 16.97 9.86
N LEU A 330 1.77 17.91 9.14
CA LEU A 330 1.08 19.04 8.52
C LEU A 330 0.11 18.58 7.42
N ALA A 331 0.54 17.69 6.52
CA ALA A 331 -0.31 17.14 5.47
C ALA A 331 -1.51 16.35 6.03
N PHE A 332 -1.28 15.62 7.12
CA PHE A 332 -2.32 14.78 7.73
C PHE A 332 -3.33 15.59 8.52
N ALA A 333 -2.92 16.66 9.19
CA ALA A 333 -3.85 17.56 9.86
C ALA A 333 -4.87 18.17 8.88
N ASP A 334 -4.44 18.55 7.69
CA ASP A 334 -5.32 19.04 6.63
C ASP A 334 -6.17 17.91 6.03
N ARG A 335 -5.60 16.72 5.83
CA ARG A 335 -6.31 15.52 5.37
C ARG A 335 -7.48 15.17 6.29
N ASP A 336 -7.21 15.05 7.57
CA ASP A 336 -8.17 14.60 8.57
C ASP A 336 -9.33 15.59 8.71
N ARG A 337 -9.06 16.87 8.49
CA ARG A 337 -10.09 17.91 8.52
C ARG A 337 -10.97 17.93 7.26
N TRP A 338 -10.41 17.62 6.08
CA TRP A 338 -11.08 17.97 4.82
C TRP A 338 -11.39 16.81 3.88
N VAL A 339 -10.66 15.67 3.97
CA VAL A 339 -10.87 14.60 2.99
C VAL A 339 -12.12 13.81 3.29
N ALA A 340 -13.02 13.78 2.31
CA ALA A 340 -14.33 13.13 2.37
C ALA A 340 -14.81 12.80 0.95
N ASP A 341 -16.02 12.23 0.83
CA ASP A 341 -16.70 12.02 -0.44
C ASP A 341 -17.10 13.35 -1.08
N PRO A 342 -16.50 13.75 -2.23
CA PRO A 342 -16.81 15.01 -2.88
C PRO A 342 -18.23 15.09 -3.46
N ASP A 343 -18.91 13.96 -3.66
CA ASP A 343 -20.30 13.90 -4.10
C ASP A 343 -21.28 14.35 -2.98
N LYS A 344 -20.84 14.32 -1.71
CA LYS A 344 -21.67 14.55 -0.52
C LYS A 344 -21.15 15.68 0.38
N ALA A 345 -19.91 16.14 0.20
CA ALA A 345 -19.32 17.19 1.01
C ALA A 345 -18.33 18.02 0.20
N HIS A 346 -18.19 19.29 0.55
CA HIS A 346 -17.18 20.14 -0.07
C HIS A 346 -15.77 19.77 0.41
N VAL A 347 -14.90 19.36 -0.53
CA VAL A 347 -13.47 19.12 -0.30
C VAL A 347 -12.69 20.21 -1.05
N PRO A 348 -11.98 21.13 -0.37
CA PRO A 348 -11.34 22.29 -0.98
C PRO A 348 -10.00 21.93 -1.63
N ILE A 349 -10.01 21.07 -2.65
CA ILE A 349 -8.81 20.51 -3.31
C ILE A 349 -7.87 21.62 -3.78
N ASP A 350 -8.40 22.65 -4.46
CA ASP A 350 -7.58 23.73 -5.01
C ASP A 350 -6.80 24.48 -3.92
N ARG A 351 -7.38 24.63 -2.73
CA ARG A 351 -6.70 25.24 -1.58
C ARG A 351 -5.69 24.30 -0.95
N LEU A 352 -6.05 23.02 -0.78
CA LEU A 352 -5.17 21.99 -0.21
C LEU A 352 -3.93 21.72 -1.06
N LEU A 353 -4.00 21.99 -2.38
CA LEU A 353 -2.88 21.82 -3.32
C LEU A 353 -2.29 23.16 -3.79
N ASN A 354 -2.70 24.29 -3.19
CA ASN A 354 -2.15 25.60 -3.56
C ASN A 354 -0.68 25.71 -3.13
N PRO A 355 0.28 25.98 -4.04
CA PRO A 355 1.71 26.01 -3.72
C PRO A 355 2.09 27.06 -2.67
N GLU A 356 1.48 28.25 -2.68
CA GLU A 356 1.78 29.30 -1.70
C GLU A 356 1.32 28.85 -0.31
N TYR A 357 0.09 28.32 -0.20
CA TYR A 357 -0.41 27.74 1.05
C TYR A 357 0.49 26.64 1.58
N LEU A 358 0.94 25.72 0.73
CA LEU A 358 1.79 24.60 1.13
C LEU A 358 3.22 25.06 1.48
N LEU A 359 3.71 26.14 0.87
CA LEU A 359 4.98 26.76 1.28
C LEU A 359 4.87 27.35 2.68
N ASP A 360 3.78 28.08 2.99
CA ASP A 360 3.54 28.61 4.34
C ASP A 360 3.40 27.47 5.36
N ARG A 361 2.71 26.38 5.03
CA ARG A 361 2.62 25.18 5.87
C ARG A 361 3.99 24.59 6.12
N SER A 362 4.81 24.44 5.09
CA SER A 362 6.16 23.87 5.20
C SER A 362 7.08 24.69 6.11
N ALA A 363 6.90 26.02 6.16
CA ALA A 363 7.67 26.92 7.02
C ALA A 363 7.39 26.73 8.53
N LEU A 364 6.35 25.96 8.90
CA LEU A 364 6.04 25.65 10.30
C LEU A 364 6.95 24.55 10.89
N VAL A 365 7.76 23.88 10.07
CA VAL A 365 8.70 22.86 10.54
C VAL A 365 9.81 23.52 11.35
N ASP A 366 9.90 23.21 12.65
CA ASP A 366 11.02 23.60 13.51
C ASP A 366 12.12 22.54 13.39
N ALA A 367 13.24 22.90 12.80
CA ALA A 367 14.37 21.98 12.58
C ALA A 367 15.01 21.42 13.88
N ASN A 368 14.68 22.00 15.04
CA ASN A 368 15.29 21.66 16.34
C ASN A 368 14.32 20.98 17.31
N ARG A 369 13.03 20.85 16.96
CA ARG A 369 12.03 20.31 17.87
C ARG A 369 10.86 19.66 17.14
N ALA A 370 10.50 18.45 17.58
CA ALA A 370 9.30 17.76 17.13
C ALA A 370 8.02 18.44 17.65
N ALA A 371 7.05 18.64 16.77
CA ALA A 371 5.72 19.15 17.15
C ALA A 371 4.88 18.02 17.75
N GLU A 372 4.35 18.25 18.95
CA GLU A 372 3.43 17.31 19.61
C GLU A 372 2.01 17.39 19.02
N GLN A 373 1.58 18.60 18.67
CA GLN A 373 0.28 18.84 18.06
C GLN A 373 0.43 19.72 16.83
N VAL A 374 -0.33 19.38 15.79
CA VAL A 374 -0.40 20.15 14.55
C VAL A 374 -1.87 20.40 14.22
N GLU A 375 -2.19 21.66 13.97
CA GLU A 375 -3.54 22.06 13.59
C GLU A 375 -3.68 22.07 12.06
N PRO A 376 -4.90 21.86 11.52
CA PRO A 376 -5.15 22.10 10.10
C PRO A 376 -4.86 23.55 9.75
N GLY A 377 -4.36 23.82 8.56
CA GLY A 377 -3.98 25.18 8.18
C GLY A 377 -5.17 26.10 7.94
N PHE A 378 -6.37 25.55 7.87
CA PHE A 378 -7.64 26.29 7.86
C PHE A 378 -8.80 25.39 8.31
N GLY A 379 -9.90 26.02 8.75
CA GLY A 379 -10.96 25.32 9.48
C GLY A 379 -10.59 25.04 10.92
N SER A 380 -11.56 24.69 11.73
CA SER A 380 -11.31 24.26 13.13
C SER A 380 -10.88 22.79 13.13
N LYS A 381 -10.04 22.42 14.11
CA LYS A 381 -9.69 21.02 14.36
C LYS A 381 -10.97 20.22 14.61
N SER A 382 -11.01 19.02 14.05
CA SER A 382 -12.04 18.04 14.38
C SER A 382 -11.94 17.67 15.87
N SER A 383 -13.09 17.56 16.53
CA SER A 383 -13.15 17.10 17.93
C SER A 383 -13.00 15.57 18.03
N GLY A 384 -13.07 14.88 16.90
CA GLY A 384 -12.81 13.45 16.80
C GLY A 384 -11.32 13.15 16.96
N THR A 385 -11.03 12.00 17.55
CA THR A 385 -9.69 11.43 17.63
C THR A 385 -8.98 11.54 16.28
N ASP A 386 -7.67 11.86 16.32
CA ASP A 386 -6.80 11.65 15.15
C ASP A 386 -7.25 10.36 14.46
N ASN A 387 -7.77 10.45 13.21
CA ASN A 387 -8.20 9.28 12.44
C ASN A 387 -7.08 8.22 12.25
N GLY A 388 -5.89 8.52 12.78
CA GLY A 388 -4.74 7.64 12.86
C GLY A 388 -4.69 6.71 14.08
N SER A 389 -5.59 6.85 15.07
CA SER A 389 -5.59 6.00 16.25
C SER A 389 -6.51 4.77 16.15
N ALA A 390 -7.34 4.68 15.12
CA ALA A 390 -8.10 3.47 14.87
C ALA A 390 -7.17 2.42 14.28
N ASP A 391 -6.68 1.56 15.15
CA ASP A 391 -5.95 0.33 14.89
C ASP A 391 -4.90 0.43 13.74
N ASP A 392 -3.65 0.52 14.13
CA ASP A 392 -2.45 0.66 13.31
C ASP A 392 -2.23 -0.51 12.31
N SER A 393 -3.19 -1.42 12.20
CA SER A 393 -3.18 -2.68 11.45
C SER A 393 -3.77 -2.58 10.04
N GLY A 394 -3.83 -1.40 9.41
CA GLY A 394 -4.36 -1.25 8.04
C GLY A 394 -3.76 -2.28 7.09
N ASP A 395 -4.53 -3.30 6.75
CA ASP A 395 -4.14 -4.37 5.84
C ASP A 395 -4.77 -4.17 4.45
N THR A 396 -3.92 -4.29 3.44
CA THR A 396 -4.21 -3.91 2.06
C THR A 396 -3.30 -4.73 1.16
N VAL A 397 -3.68 -4.95 -0.07
CA VAL A 397 -2.78 -5.44 -1.11
C VAL A 397 -2.65 -4.39 -2.21
N TYR A 398 -1.42 -4.16 -2.63
CA TYR A 398 -1.12 -3.40 -3.83
C TYR A 398 -0.59 -4.36 -4.89
N LEU A 399 -0.89 -4.09 -6.14
CA LEU A 399 -0.44 -4.86 -7.28
C LEU A 399 -0.33 -3.95 -8.50
N THR A 400 0.60 -4.27 -9.40
CA THR A 400 0.84 -3.49 -10.60
C THR A 400 1.27 -4.39 -11.75
N ALA A 401 0.93 -3.97 -12.96
CA ALA A 401 1.29 -4.65 -14.21
C ALA A 401 1.62 -3.63 -15.30
N VAL A 402 2.57 -3.99 -16.15
CA VAL A 402 2.87 -3.32 -17.43
C VAL A 402 2.87 -4.39 -18.50
N ASP A 403 2.13 -4.19 -19.59
CA ASP A 403 2.05 -5.13 -20.71
C ASP A 403 2.99 -4.78 -21.88
N GLN A 404 3.06 -5.66 -22.87
CA GLN A 404 3.89 -5.49 -24.07
C GLN A 404 3.48 -4.30 -24.96
N PHE A 405 2.30 -3.73 -24.74
CA PHE A 405 1.79 -2.55 -25.46
C PHE A 405 2.11 -1.24 -24.74
N GLY A 406 2.82 -1.32 -23.60
CA GLY A 406 3.14 -0.19 -22.74
C GLY A 406 1.97 0.31 -21.88
N ASN A 407 0.82 -0.40 -21.86
CA ASN A 407 -0.23 -0.06 -20.90
C ASN A 407 0.20 -0.46 -19.49
N ALA A 408 -0.17 0.35 -18.52
CA ALA A 408 0.16 0.11 -17.13
C ALA A 408 -1.03 0.30 -16.21
N VAL A 409 -1.08 -0.48 -15.14
CA VAL A 409 -2.09 -0.34 -14.08
C VAL A 409 -1.41 -0.32 -12.73
N SER A 410 -1.75 0.69 -11.93
CA SER A 410 -1.44 0.82 -10.51
C SER A 410 -2.72 0.54 -9.73
N TRP A 411 -2.81 -0.59 -9.04
CA TRP A 411 -4.04 -1.09 -8.41
C TRP A 411 -3.86 -1.38 -6.93
N ILE A 412 -4.88 -1.04 -6.14
CA ILE A 412 -4.90 -1.31 -4.71
C ILE A 412 -6.28 -1.79 -4.28
N GLN A 413 -6.34 -2.82 -3.41
CA GLN A 413 -7.61 -3.30 -2.85
C GLN A 413 -7.44 -3.74 -1.39
N SER A 414 -8.54 -3.68 -0.61
CA SER A 414 -8.41 -3.76 0.85
C SER A 414 -9.73 -4.10 1.54
N ASN A 415 -9.60 -4.84 2.65
CA ASN A 415 -10.66 -4.96 3.67
C ASN A 415 -10.54 -3.89 4.78
N PHE A 416 -9.58 -2.98 4.71
CA PHE A 416 -9.13 -1.96 5.66
C PHE A 416 -8.30 -2.55 6.80
N ALA A 417 -8.88 -2.99 7.91
CA ALA A 417 -8.13 -3.64 8.99
C ALA A 417 -7.95 -5.14 8.71
N GLY A 418 -7.06 -5.80 9.45
CA GLY A 418 -6.89 -7.23 9.33
C GLY A 418 -8.17 -8.01 9.58
N PHE A 419 -8.58 -8.83 8.63
CA PHE A 419 -9.87 -9.50 8.57
C PHE A 419 -11.09 -8.55 8.52
N GLY A 420 -10.90 -7.27 8.20
CA GLY A 420 -11.98 -6.30 8.01
C GLY A 420 -12.91 -6.19 9.23
N SER A 421 -14.21 -6.37 9.02
CA SER A 421 -15.23 -6.36 10.07
C SER A 421 -15.17 -7.58 11.01
N GLY A 422 -14.35 -8.58 10.70
CA GLY A 422 -14.34 -9.88 11.38
C GLY A 422 -15.50 -10.80 10.96
N LEU A 423 -16.36 -10.38 10.03
CA LEU A 423 -17.57 -11.09 9.64
C LEU A 423 -17.36 -11.90 8.36
N LEU A 424 -17.17 -13.19 8.50
CA LEU A 424 -17.24 -14.16 7.41
C LEU A 424 -18.69 -14.70 7.29
N ASN A 425 -19.29 -14.54 6.13
CA ASN A 425 -20.54 -15.24 5.81
C ASN A 425 -20.22 -16.66 5.31
N SER A 426 -20.64 -17.69 6.05
CA SER A 426 -20.29 -19.09 5.77
C SER A 426 -20.87 -19.63 4.47
N GLU A 427 -22.01 -19.11 4.01
CA GLU A 427 -22.68 -19.60 2.80
C GLU A 427 -22.06 -19.06 1.51
N THR A 428 -21.47 -17.87 1.58
CA THR A 428 -20.80 -17.23 0.44
C THR A 428 -19.28 -17.31 0.50
N GLY A 429 -18.71 -17.61 1.69
CA GLY A 429 -17.28 -17.57 1.94
C GLY A 429 -16.68 -16.16 1.92
N VAL A 430 -17.51 -15.12 1.87
CA VAL A 430 -17.09 -13.72 1.77
C VAL A 430 -16.81 -13.16 3.14
N LEU A 431 -15.61 -12.60 3.31
CA LEU A 431 -15.21 -11.79 4.45
C LEU A 431 -15.50 -10.33 4.13
N LEU A 432 -16.25 -9.65 4.99
CA LEU A 432 -16.67 -8.27 4.79
C LEU A 432 -15.65 -7.27 5.37
N HIS A 433 -15.37 -6.22 4.64
CA HIS A 433 -14.50 -5.13 5.07
C HIS A 433 -15.12 -4.28 6.19
N ASN A 434 -14.29 -3.45 6.84
CA ASN A 434 -14.74 -2.53 7.88
C ASN A 434 -14.50 -1.06 7.52
N ARG A 435 -14.54 -0.70 6.25
CA ARG A 435 -14.21 0.66 5.78
C ARG A 435 -15.15 1.73 6.34
N GLY A 436 -16.38 1.38 6.66
CA GLY A 436 -17.35 2.29 7.27
C GLY A 436 -16.93 2.81 8.66
N SER A 437 -16.02 2.13 9.36
CA SER A 437 -15.46 2.63 10.63
C SER A 437 -14.68 3.94 10.48
N LEU A 438 -14.31 4.31 9.26
CA LEU A 438 -13.62 5.57 8.98
C LEU A 438 -14.56 6.78 8.85
N TYR A 439 -15.89 6.62 8.84
CA TYR A 439 -16.78 7.76 9.01
C TYR A 439 -16.68 8.31 10.44
N THR A 440 -17.00 9.58 10.60
CA THR A 440 -17.22 10.19 11.91
C THR A 440 -18.71 10.40 12.19
N LEU A 441 -19.08 10.46 13.46
CA LEU A 441 -20.40 10.91 13.93
C LEU A 441 -20.41 12.39 14.34
N GLU A 442 -19.30 13.11 14.19
CA GLU A 442 -19.16 14.53 14.49
C GLU A 442 -20.04 15.37 13.54
N ASP A 443 -20.92 16.19 14.15
CA ASP A 443 -21.85 17.00 13.39
C ASP A 443 -21.11 18.10 12.60
N GLY A 444 -21.41 18.18 11.29
CA GLY A 444 -20.81 19.15 10.39
C GLY A 444 -19.41 18.80 9.89
N HIS A 445 -18.87 17.66 10.26
CA HIS A 445 -17.62 17.19 9.68
C HIS A 445 -17.83 16.71 8.22
N PRO A 446 -16.95 17.05 7.25
CA PRO A 446 -17.10 16.60 5.86
C PRO A 446 -17.24 15.10 5.70
N ASN A 447 -16.55 14.29 6.53
CA ASN A 447 -16.62 12.83 6.51
C ASN A 447 -17.68 12.26 7.49
N GLN A 448 -18.64 13.07 7.97
CA GLN A 448 -19.76 12.55 8.75
C GLN A 448 -20.52 11.52 7.93
N VAL A 449 -20.94 10.41 8.57
CA VAL A 449 -21.73 9.37 7.92
C VAL A 449 -23.05 9.94 7.36
N ALA A 450 -23.42 9.50 6.17
CA ALA A 450 -24.70 9.86 5.53
C ALA A 450 -25.11 8.78 4.54
N PRO A 451 -26.40 8.62 4.23
CA PRO A 451 -26.89 7.66 3.26
C PRO A 451 -26.25 7.79 1.88
N GLY A 452 -25.82 6.66 1.33
CA GLY A 452 -25.22 6.59 -0.01
C GLY A 452 -23.90 7.34 -0.18
N LYS A 453 -23.20 7.63 0.92
CA LYS A 453 -21.89 8.31 0.94
C LYS A 453 -20.77 7.29 0.90
N ARG A 454 -19.62 7.67 0.30
CA ARG A 454 -18.36 6.93 0.40
C ARG A 454 -17.60 7.34 1.66
N PRO A 455 -16.99 6.41 2.40
CA PRO A 455 -16.12 6.76 3.52
C PRO A 455 -14.80 7.36 3.05
N TYR A 456 -14.11 8.10 3.90
CA TYR A 456 -12.70 8.38 3.74
C TYR A 456 -11.89 7.09 3.50
N HIS A 457 -10.84 7.16 2.70
CA HIS A 457 -10.04 6.01 2.29
C HIS A 457 -8.54 6.27 2.38
N THR A 458 -7.81 5.34 3.00
CA THR A 458 -6.35 5.39 3.10
C THR A 458 -5.64 4.88 1.83
N LEU A 459 -6.35 4.34 0.85
CA LEU A 459 -5.77 3.70 -0.32
C LEU A 459 -5.19 4.73 -1.30
N THR A 460 -3.90 4.59 -1.63
CA THR A 460 -3.15 5.54 -2.46
C THR A 460 -2.31 4.80 -3.49
N PRO A 461 -2.93 4.24 -4.56
CA PRO A 461 -2.16 3.82 -5.73
C PRO A 461 -1.55 5.08 -6.37
N MET A 462 -0.33 4.98 -6.86
CA MET A 462 0.40 6.11 -7.44
C MET A 462 1.06 5.70 -8.75
N MET A 463 1.15 6.65 -9.68
CA MET A 463 1.84 6.52 -10.95
C MET A 463 2.67 7.79 -11.18
N ALA A 464 3.84 7.65 -11.75
CA ALA A 464 4.68 8.78 -12.16
C ALA A 464 4.89 8.77 -13.67
N LEU A 465 4.80 9.94 -14.28
CA LEU A 465 5.11 10.17 -15.69
C LEU A 465 6.34 11.05 -15.83
N ASN A 466 7.14 10.81 -16.85
CA ASN A 466 8.23 11.69 -17.26
C ASN A 466 8.07 11.99 -18.76
N ASN A 467 8.07 13.29 -19.12
CA ASN A 467 7.85 13.74 -20.49
C ASN A 467 6.59 13.14 -21.16
N GLY A 468 5.54 12.88 -20.37
CA GLY A 468 4.29 12.29 -20.84
C GLY A 468 4.27 10.76 -20.98
N GLY A 469 5.42 10.10 -20.87
CA GLY A 469 5.55 8.64 -20.82
C GLY A 469 5.48 8.10 -19.40
N LEU A 470 5.17 6.81 -19.25
CA LEU A 470 5.23 6.13 -17.96
C LEU A 470 6.67 6.09 -17.44
N ALA A 471 6.89 6.61 -16.23
CA ALA A 471 8.18 6.46 -15.53
C ALA A 471 8.12 5.26 -14.57
N PHE A 472 7.11 5.20 -13.71
CA PHE A 472 6.89 4.06 -12.82
C PHE A 472 5.48 4.03 -12.24
N THR A 473 5.08 2.84 -11.80
CA THR A 473 3.93 2.61 -10.93
C THR A 473 4.42 2.20 -9.57
N ILE A 474 3.75 2.66 -8.50
CA ILE A 474 4.12 2.31 -7.12
C ILE A 474 2.92 2.35 -6.19
N GLY A 475 2.91 1.49 -5.20
CA GLY A 475 1.99 1.51 -4.09
C GLY A 475 2.43 0.59 -2.96
N THR A 476 1.79 0.71 -1.83
CA THR A 476 2.11 -0.07 -0.63
C THR A 476 0.87 -0.27 0.23
N PRO A 477 0.70 -1.44 0.88
CA PRO A 477 -0.22 -1.57 2.01
C PRO A 477 0.24 -0.77 3.22
N GLY A 478 -0.63 -0.64 4.24
CA GLY A 478 -0.25 -0.12 5.54
C GLY A 478 -1.07 1.08 6.04
N GLY A 479 -2.33 1.24 5.58
CA GLY A 479 -3.18 2.34 6.06
C GLY A 479 -2.52 3.71 5.91
N ASP A 480 -2.36 4.43 6.98
CA ASP A 480 -1.73 5.77 7.01
C ASP A 480 -0.23 5.77 6.72
N SER A 481 0.45 4.61 6.78
CA SER A 481 1.86 4.55 6.36
C SER A 481 2.05 4.64 4.84
N GLN A 482 0.98 4.49 4.04
CA GLN A 482 1.08 4.49 2.59
C GLN A 482 1.74 5.77 2.06
N THR A 483 1.19 6.94 2.36
CA THR A 483 1.74 8.23 1.92
C THR A 483 3.16 8.47 2.44
N GLN A 484 3.45 8.05 3.66
CA GLN A 484 4.76 8.19 4.30
C GLN A 484 5.82 7.33 3.59
N SER A 485 5.51 6.04 3.40
CA SER A 485 6.42 5.09 2.74
C SER A 485 6.65 5.43 1.28
N LEU A 486 5.60 5.85 0.55
CA LEU A 486 5.70 6.20 -0.87
C LEU A 486 6.67 7.35 -1.10
N LEU A 487 6.61 8.43 -0.30
CA LEU A 487 7.53 9.56 -0.49
C LEU A 487 8.97 9.19 -0.10
N GLN A 488 9.19 8.38 0.95
CA GLN A 488 10.52 7.86 1.28
C GLN A 488 11.11 7.05 0.11
N ILE A 489 10.31 6.15 -0.52
CA ILE A 489 10.76 5.34 -1.66
C ILE A 489 11.03 6.22 -2.89
N VAL A 490 10.19 7.22 -3.16
CA VAL A 490 10.40 8.19 -4.24
C VAL A 490 11.71 8.96 -4.05
N HIS A 491 12.03 9.39 -2.82
CA HIS A 491 13.30 10.03 -2.53
C HIS A 491 14.49 9.07 -2.73
N ASN A 492 14.36 7.82 -2.28
CA ASN A 492 15.41 6.82 -2.46
C ASN A 492 15.73 6.61 -3.94
N LEU A 493 14.69 6.50 -4.77
CA LEU A 493 14.82 6.31 -6.21
C LEU A 493 15.35 7.58 -6.92
N LEU A 494 14.67 8.72 -6.75
CA LEU A 494 14.88 9.90 -7.59
C LEU A 494 15.92 10.90 -7.04
N VAL A 495 16.13 10.94 -5.71
CA VAL A 495 17.06 11.86 -5.08
C VAL A 495 18.38 11.17 -4.75
N PHE A 496 18.32 9.95 -4.23
CA PHE A 496 19.49 9.20 -3.77
C PHE A 496 20.00 8.18 -4.80
N GLY A 497 19.34 8.01 -5.94
CA GLY A 497 19.78 7.23 -7.10
C GLY A 497 19.84 5.73 -6.87
N MET A 498 19.01 5.21 -5.96
CA MET A 498 18.91 3.78 -5.69
C MET A 498 18.18 3.05 -6.83
N SER A 499 18.49 1.77 -7.05
CA SER A 499 17.68 0.92 -7.92
C SER A 499 16.24 0.78 -7.36
N PRO A 500 15.25 0.37 -8.18
CA PRO A 500 13.89 0.15 -7.68
C PRO A 500 13.80 -0.78 -6.47
N GLN A 501 14.55 -1.88 -6.46
CA GLN A 501 14.56 -2.82 -5.35
C GLN A 501 15.28 -2.25 -4.11
N GLU A 502 16.43 -1.59 -4.28
CA GLU A 502 17.13 -0.89 -3.20
C GLU A 502 16.25 0.18 -2.56
N ALA A 503 15.56 0.98 -3.37
CA ALA A 503 14.67 2.04 -2.91
C ALA A 503 13.52 1.50 -2.03
N ILE A 504 12.96 0.34 -2.40
CA ILE A 504 11.91 -0.35 -1.64
C ILE A 504 12.48 -0.96 -0.35
N GLU A 505 13.68 -1.52 -0.38
CA GLU A 505 14.29 -2.19 0.77
C GLU A 505 14.91 -1.25 1.80
N ALA A 506 15.22 -0.02 1.44
CA ALA A 506 15.82 0.96 2.35
C ALA A 506 15.02 1.11 3.66
N PRO A 507 15.68 1.38 4.80
CA PRO A 507 15.02 1.54 6.10
C PRO A 507 13.99 2.67 6.09
N ARG A 508 12.87 2.45 6.80
CA ARG A 508 11.73 3.38 6.84
C ARG A 508 11.37 3.79 8.26
N PHE A 509 10.67 4.91 8.36
CA PHE A 509 9.92 5.32 9.53
C PHE A 509 8.41 5.27 9.27
N ARG A 510 7.64 5.28 10.35
CA ARG A 510 6.21 5.51 10.38
C ARG A 510 5.86 6.40 11.57
N SER A 511 5.29 7.58 11.32
CA SER A 511 4.75 8.46 12.37
C SER A 511 3.27 8.16 12.56
N SER A 512 2.89 7.81 13.79
CA SER A 512 1.50 7.49 14.15
C SER A 512 0.71 8.71 14.64
N GLY A 513 1.34 9.89 14.66
CA GLY A 513 0.77 11.14 15.19
C GLY A 513 1.50 11.62 16.43
N GLY A 514 1.32 12.88 16.80
CA GLY A 514 2.03 13.47 17.93
C GLY A 514 3.54 13.30 17.85
N LEU A 515 4.16 12.82 18.92
CA LEU A 515 5.60 12.55 18.98
C LEU A 515 5.95 11.09 18.59
N SER A 516 4.96 10.20 18.47
CA SER A 516 5.16 8.77 18.30
C SER A 516 5.66 8.42 16.89
N VAL A 517 6.80 7.73 16.81
CA VAL A 517 7.44 7.30 15.57
C VAL A 517 7.97 5.89 15.70
N SER A 518 7.47 4.98 14.89
CA SER A 518 8.09 3.67 14.67
C SER A 518 9.25 3.84 13.68
N LEU A 519 10.40 3.25 13.99
CA LEU A 519 11.60 3.32 13.18
C LEU A 519 12.24 1.94 13.05
N GLU A 520 12.68 1.58 11.85
CA GLU A 520 13.40 0.32 11.66
C GLU A 520 14.76 0.33 12.36
N ASP A 521 15.11 -0.79 12.98
CA ASP A 521 16.39 -1.00 13.69
C ASP A 521 17.63 -0.87 12.79
N ARG A 522 17.45 -0.91 11.46
CA ARG A 522 18.48 -0.68 10.45
C ARG A 522 18.90 0.79 10.31
N VAL A 523 18.16 1.74 10.90
CA VAL A 523 18.60 3.13 11.01
C VAL A 523 19.66 3.24 12.11
N PRO A 524 20.84 3.87 11.85
CA PRO A 524 21.95 3.91 12.81
C PRO A 524 21.55 4.47 14.19
N PHE A 525 22.12 3.92 15.25
CA PHE A 525 21.83 4.35 16.63
C PHE A 525 22.10 5.86 16.88
N SER A 526 23.12 6.43 16.24
CA SER A 526 23.40 7.88 16.34
C SER A 526 22.25 8.73 15.79
N VAL A 527 21.60 8.27 14.72
CA VAL A 527 20.42 8.92 14.15
C VAL A 527 19.21 8.77 15.07
N GLN A 528 19.00 7.57 15.64
CA GLN A 528 17.94 7.32 16.63
C GLN A 528 18.10 8.25 17.84
N ALA A 529 19.29 8.35 18.41
CA ALA A 529 19.58 9.22 19.53
C ALA A 529 19.33 10.71 19.20
N SER A 530 19.70 11.15 17.98
CA SER A 530 19.45 12.52 17.53
C SER A 530 17.96 12.81 17.38
N LEU A 531 17.16 11.90 16.84
CA LEU A 531 15.71 12.05 16.74
C LEU A 531 15.04 12.12 18.13
N THR A 532 15.48 11.28 19.08
CA THR A 532 15.04 11.38 20.47
C THR A 532 15.40 12.74 21.08
N GLY A 533 16.61 13.26 20.78
CA GLY A 533 17.05 14.59 21.21
C GLY A 533 16.19 15.74 20.65
N LEU A 534 15.59 15.56 19.47
CA LEU A 534 14.63 16.49 18.86
C LEU A 534 13.20 16.36 19.46
N GLY A 535 12.99 15.39 20.35
CA GLY A 535 11.72 15.18 21.05
C GLY A 535 10.79 14.13 20.46
N HIS A 536 11.24 13.35 19.46
CA HIS A 536 10.45 12.20 18.98
C HIS A 536 10.47 11.05 19.98
N ASP A 537 9.30 10.43 20.20
CA ASP A 537 9.13 9.21 20.97
C ASP A 537 9.27 8.00 20.05
N LEU A 538 10.46 7.37 20.09
CA LEU A 538 10.84 6.33 19.13
C LEU A 538 10.49 4.93 19.62
N GLN A 539 9.75 4.19 18.80
CA GLN A 539 9.59 2.75 18.90
C GLN A 539 10.48 2.05 17.84
N ILE A 540 11.57 1.44 18.28
CA ILE A 540 12.48 0.72 17.39
C ILE A 540 11.94 -0.68 17.10
N ILE A 541 11.64 -0.92 15.82
CA ILE A 541 11.04 -2.17 15.34
C ILE A 541 12.14 -3.05 14.72
N GLN A 542 12.28 -4.25 15.23
CA GLN A 542 13.31 -5.21 14.81
C GLN A 542 12.93 -5.93 13.51
N GLY A 543 13.89 -6.02 12.60
CA GLY A 543 13.80 -6.84 11.39
C GLY A 543 12.79 -6.32 10.34
N TRP A 544 12.44 -7.22 9.43
CA TRP A 544 11.54 -6.94 8.31
C TRP A 544 10.07 -7.15 8.73
N THR A 545 9.35 -6.07 9.01
CA THR A 545 7.96 -6.14 9.48
C THR A 545 6.98 -5.40 8.58
N ALA A 546 5.71 -5.82 8.62
CA ALA A 546 4.62 -5.18 7.89
C ALA A 546 4.26 -3.77 8.37
N THR A 547 4.75 -3.36 9.53
CA THR A 547 4.53 -2.01 10.11
C THR A 547 4.87 -0.89 9.13
N PHE A 548 5.90 -1.10 8.30
CA PHE A 548 6.37 -0.13 7.32
C PHE A 548 5.85 -0.39 5.89
N GLY A 549 4.72 -1.09 5.77
CA GLY A 549 4.11 -1.41 4.48
C GLY A 549 4.68 -2.66 3.83
N GLY A 550 4.65 -2.71 2.51
CA GLY A 550 5.08 -3.82 1.67
C GLY A 550 4.96 -3.42 0.21
N ALA A 551 5.82 -2.50 -0.25
CA ALA A 551 5.69 -1.83 -1.53
C ALA A 551 5.93 -2.75 -2.74
N GLN A 552 5.31 -2.42 -3.85
CA GLN A 552 5.58 -2.97 -5.17
C GLN A 552 5.75 -1.82 -6.17
N MET A 553 6.63 -2.02 -7.15
CA MET A 553 6.95 -1.02 -8.17
C MET A 553 7.25 -1.71 -9.49
N ILE A 554 6.90 -1.05 -10.59
CA ILE A 554 7.47 -1.31 -11.92
C ILE A 554 8.00 0.01 -12.44
N TYR A 555 9.31 0.08 -12.67
CA TYR A 555 10.02 1.22 -13.23
C TYR A 555 10.31 0.97 -14.71
N VAL A 556 10.15 1.99 -15.53
CA VAL A 556 10.48 1.97 -16.95
C VAL A 556 11.78 2.75 -17.15
N ASP A 557 12.80 2.09 -17.60
CA ASP A 557 14.08 2.72 -17.92
C ASP A 557 13.89 3.70 -19.11
N PRO A 558 14.20 4.99 -18.95
CA PRO A 558 13.91 6.00 -19.98
C PRO A 558 14.77 5.86 -21.23
N ASP A 559 15.92 5.22 -21.13
CA ASP A 559 16.87 5.11 -22.24
C ASP A 559 16.67 3.82 -23.04
N THR A 560 16.30 2.73 -22.37
CA THR A 560 16.19 1.39 -22.97
C THR A 560 14.77 0.86 -23.10
N GLY A 561 13.82 1.44 -22.37
CA GLY A 561 12.45 0.93 -22.25
C GLY A 561 12.34 -0.36 -21.41
N THR A 562 13.44 -0.81 -20.82
CA THR A 562 13.45 -2.01 -19.97
C THR A 562 12.58 -1.81 -18.74
N LEU A 563 11.74 -2.79 -18.45
CA LEU A 563 10.92 -2.84 -17.24
C LEU A 563 11.72 -3.42 -16.09
N THR A 564 11.79 -2.70 -14.96
CA THR A 564 12.37 -3.20 -13.71
C THR A 564 11.29 -3.29 -12.66
N ALA A 565 10.91 -4.53 -12.31
CA ALA A 565 9.92 -4.81 -11.27
C ALA A 565 10.61 -5.08 -9.93
N ALA A 566 10.03 -4.53 -8.86
CA ALA A 566 10.53 -4.65 -7.49
C ALA A 566 9.40 -5.00 -6.52
N ALA A 567 9.75 -5.75 -5.46
CA ALA A 567 8.80 -6.24 -4.47
C ALA A 567 9.40 -6.28 -3.05
N ASP A 568 8.65 -5.80 -2.09
CA ASP A 568 9.09 -5.60 -0.70
C ASP A 568 9.21 -6.92 0.08
N PRO A 569 10.39 -7.22 0.67
CA PRO A 569 10.56 -8.40 1.51
C PRO A 569 9.87 -8.30 2.88
N ARG A 570 9.39 -7.11 3.30
CA ARG A 570 8.64 -6.94 4.57
C ARG A 570 7.34 -7.73 4.60
N ARG A 571 6.81 -8.03 3.40
CA ARG A 571 5.67 -8.92 3.17
C ARG A 571 6.06 -9.99 2.14
N GLU A 572 5.15 -10.88 1.75
CA GLU A 572 5.41 -11.95 0.76
C GLU A 572 5.23 -11.50 -0.69
N ALA A 573 5.54 -10.23 -0.98
CA ALA A 573 5.42 -9.70 -2.32
C ALA A 573 6.45 -10.31 -3.28
N TYR A 574 6.06 -10.49 -4.53
CA TYR A 574 6.95 -10.98 -5.61
C TYR A 574 6.76 -10.16 -6.87
N ALA A 575 7.89 -9.95 -7.54
CA ALA A 575 7.98 -9.32 -8.85
C ALA A 575 8.44 -10.34 -9.89
N LEU A 576 7.84 -10.31 -11.08
CA LEU A 576 8.17 -11.15 -12.22
C LEU A 576 8.13 -10.32 -13.50
N ALA A 577 9.01 -10.61 -14.46
CA ALA A 577 9.06 -9.94 -15.76
C ALA A 577 9.55 -10.92 -16.84
N TYR A 578 9.32 -10.60 -18.13
CA TYR A 578 9.76 -11.43 -19.27
C TYR A 578 10.10 -10.59 -20.51
#